data_ff4231a2d3457a44b4afe13b49426a8d
#
_entry.id   ff4231a2d3457a44b4afe13b49426a8d
#
_cell.length_a   1.000
_cell.length_b   1.000
_cell.length_c   1.000
_cell.angle_alpha   90.00
_cell.angle_beta   90.00
_cell.angle_gamma   90.00
#
_symmetry.space_group_name_H-M   'P 1'
#
loop_
_entity.id
_entity.type
_entity.pdbx_description
1 polymer ?
#
loop_
_entity_poly.entity_id
_entity_poly.type
_entity_poly.pdbx_seq_one_letter_code
_entity_poly.pdbx_strand_id
1 'polypeptide(L)'
;MSTAFIRAEPLKGEVLSKLIPGSPNLGGFRKIYCKENKSKIAYVVLFTTMSELEWPDFLDVETGVFRYYGDNRHPGKTLKDTARKGNALLEEVFRKLNSGQQSEIPPFLIFKREGTGKDMKFLGLAAPGVASLSPDRELVAFWRTFQGERFQNYEAYFSILDTGRLPVSKAWLRALWLDDPHSIDLAPAAWREFIRKGRQGLVTLKAPRIKTCPKPFEQLQSDAEGLQCLDIIRDRYQDDPYGFEYCATDIVSKLDPHFVNFVLTRPWRDGGRDAIGKYQISTGGTVNPPIMMDCALEAKCYGTKHGVGVHEMSRLISRIRYRQFGVMVTTGFISEQAYKEVVEDGHPILMLTATDIASVLRANSIASADVPAWLDSLTAKYHRMSL
;
A
#
# COMPACT_ATOMS: atom_id res chain seq x y z
N MET A 1 36.53 2.77 -10.11
CA MET A 1 35.83 1.66 -9.45
C MET A 1 34.34 1.98 -9.46
N SER A 2 33.55 1.16 -10.14
CA SER A 2 32.09 1.38 -10.23
C SER A 2 31.46 1.14 -8.86
N THR A 3 30.97 2.19 -8.22
CA THR A 3 30.14 2.10 -7.01
C THR A 3 28.82 1.44 -7.41
N ALA A 4 28.65 0.17 -7.06
CA ALA A 4 27.40 -0.52 -7.30
C ALA A 4 26.40 -0.11 -6.21
N PHE A 5 25.31 0.51 -6.63
CA PHE A 5 24.23 0.96 -5.76
C PHE A 5 23.11 -0.07 -5.69
N ILE A 6 22.42 -0.14 -4.55
CA ILE A 6 21.15 -0.86 -4.44
C ILE A 6 20.07 0.07 -4.99
N ARG A 7 19.44 -0.32 -6.11
CA ARG A 7 18.38 0.45 -6.76
C ARG A 7 17.01 -0.02 -6.27
N ALA A 8 16.02 0.85 -6.38
CA ALA A 8 14.62 0.55 -6.08
C ALA A 8 13.92 -0.31 -7.15
N GLU A 9 14.67 -0.91 -8.06
CA GLU A 9 14.15 -1.79 -9.11
C GLU A 9 13.94 -3.22 -8.57
N PRO A 10 12.98 -3.99 -9.12
CA PRO A 10 12.79 -5.38 -8.74
C PRO A 10 14.07 -6.19 -8.97
N LEU A 11 14.46 -6.94 -7.96
CA LEU A 11 15.61 -7.85 -8.04
C LEU A 11 15.09 -9.26 -8.28
N LYS A 12 15.50 -9.87 -9.41
CA LYS A 12 15.08 -11.22 -9.75
C LYS A 12 15.84 -12.27 -8.93
N GLY A 13 15.09 -13.15 -8.27
CA GLY A 13 15.62 -14.28 -7.52
C GLY A 13 16.23 -13.93 -6.16
N GLU A 14 16.96 -14.87 -5.56
CA GLU A 14 17.64 -14.68 -4.26
C GLU A 14 18.94 -13.86 -4.40
N VAL A 15 18.81 -12.62 -4.76
CA VAL A 15 19.95 -11.74 -5.03
C VAL A 15 20.45 -11.05 -3.77
N LEU A 16 19.65 -11.04 -2.68
CA LEU A 16 20.05 -10.36 -1.43
C LEU A 16 21.38 -10.87 -0.88
N SER A 17 21.62 -12.17 -0.89
CA SER A 17 22.90 -12.73 -0.43
C SER A 17 24.11 -12.32 -1.29
N LYS A 18 23.87 -12.01 -2.58
CA LYS A 18 24.89 -11.52 -3.49
C LYS A 18 25.10 -10.01 -3.41
N LEU A 19 24.05 -9.27 -3.04
CA LEU A 19 24.08 -7.82 -2.93
C LEU A 19 24.51 -7.34 -1.54
N ILE A 20 24.15 -8.08 -0.52
CA ILE A 20 24.28 -7.69 0.89
C ILE A 20 25.19 -8.70 1.60
N PRO A 21 26.43 -8.34 1.95
CA PRO A 21 27.33 -9.23 2.66
C PRO A 21 26.70 -9.79 3.93
N GLY A 22 26.86 -11.11 4.16
CA GLY A 22 26.41 -11.77 5.38
C GLY A 22 24.91 -11.97 5.52
N SER A 23 24.11 -11.64 4.50
CA SER A 23 22.64 -11.79 4.58
C SER A 23 22.22 -13.27 4.51
N PRO A 24 21.46 -13.77 5.51
CA PRO A 24 20.83 -15.08 5.41
C PRO A 24 19.65 -15.05 4.45
N ASN A 25 19.35 -16.18 3.79
CA ASN A 25 18.30 -16.28 2.77
C ASN A 25 16.90 -16.56 3.34
N LEU A 26 16.68 -16.53 4.66
CA LEU A 26 15.45 -16.99 5.29
C LEU A 26 14.87 -15.95 6.27
N GLY A 27 13.55 -15.74 6.19
CA GLY A 27 12.73 -14.99 7.13
C GLY A 27 12.57 -13.51 6.85
N GLY A 28 11.51 -12.92 7.43
CA GLY A 28 11.14 -11.52 7.27
C GLY A 28 12.00 -10.55 8.08
N PHE A 29 12.54 -10.99 9.21
CA PHE A 29 13.40 -10.19 10.09
C PHE A 29 14.81 -10.76 10.07
N ARG A 30 15.79 -10.06 9.48
CA ARG A 30 17.15 -10.56 9.28
C ARG A 30 18.16 -9.62 9.93
N LYS A 31 18.81 -10.08 10.98
CA LYS A 31 19.93 -9.39 11.64
C LYS A 31 21.22 -9.81 10.96
N ILE A 32 21.97 -8.85 10.43
CA ILE A 32 23.29 -9.09 9.84
C ILE A 32 24.32 -8.62 10.85
N TYR A 33 25.11 -9.57 11.34
CA TYR A 33 26.15 -9.30 12.32
C TYR A 33 27.46 -8.93 11.65
N CYS A 34 28.30 -8.16 12.34
CA CYS A 34 29.64 -7.86 11.87
C CYS A 34 30.43 -9.16 11.67
N LYS A 35 31.34 -9.15 10.70
CA LYS A 35 32.06 -10.35 10.27
C LYS A 35 32.84 -10.99 11.44
N GLU A 36 33.61 -10.21 12.14
CA GLU A 36 34.45 -10.67 13.24
C GLU A 36 33.77 -10.53 14.62
N ASN A 37 32.84 -9.59 14.76
CA ASN A 37 32.13 -9.36 16.02
C ASN A 37 30.65 -9.79 15.90
N LYS A 38 30.37 -11.03 16.28
CA LYS A 38 29.01 -11.63 16.24
C LYS A 38 28.03 -11.09 17.29
N SER A 39 28.50 -10.25 18.22
CA SER A 39 27.61 -9.57 19.16
C SER A 39 27.09 -8.23 18.66
N LYS A 40 27.73 -7.64 17.62
CA LYS A 40 27.35 -6.37 17.03
C LYS A 40 26.57 -6.56 15.73
N ILE A 41 25.41 -5.91 15.64
CA ILE A 41 24.60 -5.91 14.44
C ILE A 41 25.11 -4.81 13.51
N ALA A 42 25.51 -5.17 12.30
CA ALA A 42 25.96 -4.26 11.26
C ALA A 42 24.78 -3.49 10.65
N TYR A 43 23.72 -4.22 10.30
CA TYR A 43 22.47 -3.65 9.77
C TYR A 43 21.35 -4.71 9.84
N VAL A 44 20.13 -4.28 9.65
CA VAL A 44 18.93 -5.12 9.69
C VAL A 44 18.22 -5.06 8.34
N VAL A 45 17.75 -6.22 7.85
CA VAL A 45 16.85 -6.28 6.69
C VAL A 45 15.47 -6.68 7.19
N LEU A 46 14.49 -5.83 6.92
CA LEU A 46 13.08 -6.14 7.09
C LEU A 46 12.48 -6.48 5.72
N PHE A 47 11.83 -7.62 5.68
CA PHE A 47 11.21 -8.13 4.48
C PHE A 47 9.70 -8.24 4.71
N THR A 48 8.92 -7.63 3.83
CA THR A 48 7.46 -7.61 3.91
C THR A 48 6.83 -8.05 2.59
N THR A 49 5.64 -8.61 2.66
CA THR A 49 4.77 -8.82 1.49
C THR A 49 3.78 -7.67 1.30
N MET A 50 3.46 -6.93 2.38
CA MET A 50 2.39 -5.94 2.46
C MET A 50 0.99 -6.48 2.11
N SER A 51 0.84 -7.80 2.05
CA SER A 51 -0.41 -8.48 1.68
C SER A 51 -0.97 -9.36 2.79
N GLU A 52 -0.32 -9.42 3.95
CA GLU A 52 -0.78 -10.20 5.08
C GLU A 52 -1.90 -9.47 5.82
N LEU A 53 -3.13 -9.99 5.74
CA LEU A 53 -4.30 -9.37 6.37
C LEU A 53 -4.21 -9.31 7.90
N GLU A 54 -3.57 -10.32 8.51
CA GLU A 54 -3.41 -10.37 9.97
C GLU A 54 -2.33 -9.42 10.48
N TRP A 55 -1.31 -9.17 9.67
CA TRP A 55 -0.14 -8.34 9.98
C TRP A 55 0.12 -7.36 8.85
N PRO A 56 -0.75 -6.35 8.69
CA PRO A 56 -0.74 -5.46 7.53
C PRO A 56 0.39 -4.43 7.63
N ASP A 57 1.62 -4.86 7.33
CA ASP A 57 2.71 -3.93 7.12
C ASP A 57 2.32 -2.90 6.04
N PHE A 58 2.64 -1.64 6.26
CA PHE A 58 2.16 -0.58 5.39
C PHE A 58 3.21 0.52 5.22
N LEU A 59 3.39 0.97 3.98
CA LEU A 59 4.19 2.16 3.65
C LEU A 59 3.26 3.27 3.17
N ASP A 60 3.17 4.32 3.96
CA ASP A 60 2.58 5.58 3.51
C ASP A 60 3.61 6.33 2.65
N VAL A 61 3.38 6.32 1.35
CA VAL A 61 4.30 6.92 0.37
C VAL A 61 4.28 8.46 0.41
N GLU A 62 3.20 9.07 0.93
CA GLU A 62 3.11 10.53 1.03
C GLU A 62 3.93 11.08 2.19
N THR A 63 4.02 10.33 3.27
CA THR A 63 4.75 10.75 4.48
C THR A 63 6.10 10.06 4.63
N GLY A 64 6.34 8.95 3.91
CA GLY A 64 7.53 8.13 4.05
C GLY A 64 7.54 7.32 5.36
N VAL A 65 6.37 7.13 5.98
CA VAL A 65 6.21 6.34 7.21
C VAL A 65 5.96 4.88 6.87
N PHE A 66 6.77 4.00 7.43
CA PHE A 66 6.62 2.56 7.30
C PHE A 66 6.20 1.95 8.63
N ARG A 67 5.02 1.33 8.66
CA ARG A 67 4.52 0.54 9.77
C ARG A 67 4.89 -0.92 9.59
N TYR A 68 5.49 -1.52 10.60
CA TYR A 68 5.96 -2.89 10.59
C TYR A 68 5.47 -3.66 11.82
N TYR A 69 5.01 -4.88 11.62
CA TYR A 69 4.63 -5.77 12.72
C TYR A 69 5.78 -6.71 13.07
N GLY A 70 6.03 -6.86 14.37
CA GLY A 70 7.09 -7.70 14.91
C GLY A 70 6.96 -9.18 14.56
N ASP A 71 7.91 -9.96 15.04
CA ASP A 71 8.06 -11.37 14.66
C ASP A 71 7.35 -12.38 15.60
N ASN A 72 6.57 -11.91 16.58
CA ASN A 72 5.71 -12.77 17.39
C ASN A 72 4.32 -12.89 16.76
N ARG A 73 4.16 -13.80 15.80
CA ARG A 73 2.95 -13.93 14.96
C ARG A 73 2.00 -15.05 15.39
N HIS A 74 2.39 -15.85 16.39
CA HIS A 74 1.60 -16.97 16.91
C HIS A 74 1.68 -17.05 18.43
N PRO A 75 0.66 -17.61 19.10
CA PRO A 75 0.69 -17.83 20.55
C PRO A 75 1.78 -18.81 20.98
N GLY A 76 1.97 -18.96 22.30
CA GLY A 76 2.92 -19.91 22.88
C GLY A 76 4.29 -19.34 23.19
N LYS A 77 4.55 -18.04 22.91
CA LYS A 77 5.78 -17.33 23.27
C LYS A 77 5.49 -15.99 23.92
N THR A 78 6.44 -15.53 24.74
CA THR A 78 6.38 -14.17 25.27
C THR A 78 6.67 -13.15 24.17
N LEU A 79 6.31 -11.91 24.37
CA LEU A 79 6.48 -10.81 23.40
C LEU A 79 7.90 -10.75 22.81
N LYS A 80 8.93 -11.04 23.61
CA LYS A 80 10.36 -10.93 23.23
C LYS A 80 11.03 -12.26 22.91
N ASP A 81 10.41 -13.38 23.29
CA ASP A 81 11.03 -14.70 23.15
C ASP A 81 10.67 -15.36 21.80
N THR A 82 10.89 -14.62 20.74
CA THR A 82 10.68 -15.06 19.37
C THR A 82 11.92 -15.79 18.84
N ALA A 83 11.72 -16.66 17.85
CA ALA A 83 12.82 -17.47 17.28
C ALA A 83 13.98 -16.61 16.73
N ARG A 84 13.68 -15.41 16.24
CA ARG A 84 14.67 -14.49 15.68
C ARG A 84 15.01 -13.33 16.58
N LYS A 85 14.38 -13.24 17.77
CA LYS A 85 14.54 -12.12 18.70
C LYS A 85 14.32 -10.76 18.01
N GLY A 86 13.40 -10.69 17.06
CA GLY A 86 13.09 -9.47 16.32
C GLY A 86 12.44 -8.44 17.22
N ASN A 87 11.42 -8.84 17.99
CA ASN A 87 10.76 -7.98 18.96
C ASN A 87 11.71 -7.45 20.04
N ALA A 88 12.65 -8.26 20.51
CA ALA A 88 13.67 -7.80 21.46
C ALA A 88 14.57 -6.72 20.85
N LEU A 89 14.94 -6.86 19.57
CA LEU A 89 15.71 -5.81 18.88
C LEU A 89 14.87 -4.56 18.62
N LEU A 90 13.60 -4.67 18.25
CA LEU A 90 12.70 -3.50 18.11
C LEU A 90 12.69 -2.71 19.42
N GLU A 91 12.44 -3.34 20.55
CA GLU A 91 12.44 -2.66 21.85
C GLU A 91 13.79 -1.98 22.14
N GLU A 92 14.90 -2.66 21.88
CA GLU A 92 16.24 -2.12 22.10
C GLU A 92 16.50 -0.86 21.26
N VAL A 93 16.19 -0.89 19.95
CA VAL A 93 16.46 0.26 19.07
C VAL A 93 15.57 1.45 19.39
N PHE A 94 14.29 1.24 19.75
CA PHE A 94 13.42 2.35 20.15
C PHE A 94 13.81 2.90 21.53
N ARG A 95 14.26 2.06 22.46
CA ARG A 95 14.83 2.51 23.72
C ARG A 95 16.09 3.35 23.51
N LYS A 96 17.01 2.92 22.64
CA LYS A 96 18.21 3.68 22.28
C LYS A 96 17.84 5.04 21.64
N LEU A 97 16.86 5.05 20.74
CA LEU A 97 16.37 6.28 20.15
C LEU A 97 15.85 7.25 21.22
N ASN A 98 15.05 6.74 22.17
CA ASN A 98 14.46 7.54 23.26
C ASN A 98 15.49 8.05 24.26
N SER A 99 16.61 7.35 24.44
CA SER A 99 17.69 7.74 25.34
C SER A 99 18.82 8.53 24.68
N GLY A 100 18.66 8.94 23.39
CA GLY A 100 19.67 9.71 22.67
C GLY A 100 20.92 8.91 22.27
N GLN A 101 20.81 7.57 22.23
CA GLN A 101 21.90 6.64 21.85
C GLN A 101 21.78 6.18 20.38
N GLN A 102 21.34 7.08 19.49
CA GLN A 102 21.06 6.73 18.09
C GLN A 102 22.30 6.27 17.31
N SER A 103 23.51 6.61 17.75
CA SER A 103 24.76 6.11 17.14
C SER A 103 24.96 4.59 17.29
N GLU A 104 24.24 3.96 18.23
CA GLU A 104 24.27 2.53 18.44
C GLU A 104 23.15 1.79 17.71
N ILE A 105 22.28 2.49 17.00
CA ILE A 105 21.17 1.93 16.23
C ILE A 105 21.69 1.46 14.86
N PRO A 106 21.49 0.19 14.49
CA PRO A 106 21.86 -0.27 13.15
C PRO A 106 20.91 0.27 12.11
N PRO A 107 21.35 0.51 10.88
CA PRO A 107 20.46 0.90 9.79
C PRO A 107 19.53 -0.26 9.39
N PHE A 108 18.31 0.11 8.98
CA PHE A 108 17.29 -0.82 8.51
C PHE A 108 17.13 -0.69 7.00
N LEU A 109 17.14 -1.81 6.29
CA LEU A 109 16.90 -1.90 4.86
C LEU A 109 15.57 -2.59 4.64
N ILE A 110 14.63 -1.90 4.02
CA ILE A 110 13.27 -2.41 3.83
C ILE A 110 13.12 -2.95 2.41
N PHE A 111 12.67 -4.20 2.32
CA PHE A 111 12.39 -4.88 1.05
C PHE A 111 10.95 -5.41 1.02
N LYS A 112 10.30 -5.24 -0.12
CA LYS A 112 8.99 -5.82 -0.41
C LYS A 112 9.13 -6.95 -1.42
N ARG A 113 8.36 -8.03 -1.24
CA ARG A 113 8.22 -9.09 -2.23
C ARG A 113 7.42 -8.58 -3.43
N GLU A 114 7.89 -8.87 -4.64
CA GLU A 114 7.20 -8.58 -5.89
C GLU A 114 6.78 -9.89 -6.57
N GLY A 115 5.51 -9.95 -7.02
CA GLY A 115 4.98 -11.11 -7.72
C GLY A 115 4.96 -12.41 -6.91
N THR A 116 4.87 -13.55 -7.60
CA THR A 116 4.75 -14.90 -7.03
C THR A 116 6.10 -15.57 -6.73
N GLY A 117 7.19 -15.02 -7.23
CA GLY A 117 8.55 -15.58 -7.11
C GLY A 117 9.31 -15.09 -5.88
N LYS A 118 10.64 -15.04 -6.01
CA LYS A 118 11.57 -14.51 -5.01
C LYS A 118 12.04 -13.09 -5.33
N ASP A 119 11.37 -12.42 -6.23
CA ASP A 119 11.71 -11.07 -6.63
C ASP A 119 11.41 -10.09 -5.49
N MET A 120 12.27 -9.10 -5.35
CA MET A 120 12.21 -8.14 -4.26
C MET A 120 12.41 -6.73 -4.78
N LYS A 121 11.65 -5.80 -4.22
CA LYS A 121 11.81 -4.37 -4.43
C LYS A 121 12.40 -3.73 -3.19
N PHE A 122 13.47 -2.98 -3.35
CA PHE A 122 14.03 -2.17 -2.27
C PHE A 122 13.14 -0.94 -2.06
N LEU A 123 12.57 -0.79 -0.86
CA LEU A 123 11.70 0.34 -0.52
C LEU A 123 12.51 1.52 0.05
N GLY A 124 13.64 1.25 0.68
CA GLY A 124 14.52 2.31 1.17
C GLY A 124 15.31 1.95 2.41
N LEU A 125 16.22 2.86 2.76
CA LEU A 125 16.89 2.92 4.05
C LEU A 125 15.93 3.50 5.08
N ALA A 126 15.76 2.83 6.21
CA ALA A 126 14.88 3.29 7.27
C ALA A 126 15.61 3.51 8.60
N ALA A 127 15.10 4.45 9.34
CA ALA A 127 15.47 4.67 10.74
C ALA A 127 14.23 4.49 11.63
N PRO A 128 14.36 3.99 12.87
CA PRO A 128 13.25 3.90 13.81
C PRO A 128 12.77 5.29 14.20
N GLY A 129 11.46 5.42 14.42
CA GLY A 129 10.82 6.65 14.82
C GLY A 129 10.24 7.46 13.67
N VAL A 130 9.33 8.36 14.01
CA VAL A 130 8.62 9.25 13.09
C VAL A 130 8.48 10.63 13.72
N ALA A 131 8.90 11.67 13.01
CA ALA A 131 8.93 13.05 13.54
C ALA A 131 7.54 13.57 14.01
N SER A 132 6.45 13.05 13.43
CA SER A 132 5.07 13.44 13.76
C SER A 132 4.41 12.59 14.86
N LEU A 133 5.07 11.54 15.35
CA LEU A 133 4.55 10.69 16.42
C LEU A 133 5.26 10.97 17.74
N SER A 134 4.52 10.82 18.84
CA SER A 134 5.14 10.80 20.18
C SER A 134 5.87 9.46 20.42
N PRO A 135 6.93 9.45 21.23
CA PRO A 135 7.76 8.27 21.46
C PRO A 135 7.00 7.01 21.92
N ASP A 136 5.94 7.20 22.70
CA ASP A 136 5.06 6.13 23.19
C ASP A 136 4.18 5.51 22.10
N ARG A 137 4.04 6.17 20.96
CA ARG A 137 3.26 5.69 19.80
C ARG A 137 4.10 5.10 18.68
N GLU A 138 5.42 5.20 18.77
CA GLU A 138 6.32 4.68 17.74
C GLU A 138 6.59 3.18 17.85
N LEU A 139 6.46 2.63 19.07
CA LEU A 139 6.55 1.19 19.33
C LEU A 139 5.45 0.81 20.33
N VAL A 140 4.44 0.12 19.86
CA VAL A 140 3.26 -0.22 20.67
C VAL A 140 3.13 -1.74 20.77
N ALA A 141 3.07 -2.26 22.02
CA ALA A 141 2.71 -3.65 22.26
C ALA A 141 1.18 -3.77 22.27
N PHE A 142 0.64 -4.70 21.51
CA PHE A 142 -0.80 -4.94 21.46
C PHE A 142 -1.13 -6.42 21.57
N TRP A 143 -2.33 -6.72 22.06
CA TRP A 143 -2.82 -8.08 22.21
C TRP A 143 -3.53 -8.56 20.95
N ARG A 144 -3.27 -9.82 20.59
CA ARG A 144 -3.98 -10.59 19.58
C ARG A 144 -4.52 -11.87 20.18
N THR A 145 -5.59 -12.39 19.58
CA THR A 145 -6.14 -13.70 19.89
C THR A 145 -6.12 -14.56 18.63
N PHE A 146 -5.58 -15.75 18.73
CA PHE A 146 -5.56 -16.74 17.66
C PHE A 146 -5.92 -18.09 18.25
N GLN A 147 -6.92 -18.77 17.71
CA GLN A 147 -7.43 -20.07 18.20
C GLN A 147 -7.73 -20.09 19.70
N GLY A 148 -8.27 -18.99 20.23
CA GLY A 148 -8.62 -18.87 21.64
C GLY A 148 -7.45 -18.46 22.58
N GLU A 149 -6.21 -18.49 22.12
CA GLU A 149 -5.04 -18.12 22.90
C GLU A 149 -4.64 -16.65 22.64
N ARG A 150 -4.30 -15.93 23.71
CA ARG A 150 -3.87 -14.53 23.64
C ARG A 150 -2.35 -14.44 23.65
N PHE A 151 -1.82 -13.57 22.82
CA PHE A 151 -0.41 -13.24 22.75
C PHE A 151 -0.19 -11.79 22.37
N GLN A 152 1.03 -11.29 22.56
CA GLN A 152 1.38 -9.90 22.23
C GLN A 152 2.34 -9.85 21.05
N ASN A 153 2.22 -8.77 20.26
CA ASN A 153 3.23 -8.42 19.27
C ASN A 153 3.47 -6.92 19.29
N TYR A 154 4.55 -6.46 18.66
CA TYR A 154 4.82 -5.04 18.46
C TYR A 154 4.29 -4.56 17.12
N GLU A 155 3.77 -3.34 17.14
CA GLU A 155 3.61 -2.46 16.00
C GLU A 155 4.68 -1.37 16.11
N ALA A 156 5.53 -1.25 15.08
CA ALA A 156 6.69 -0.37 15.08
C ALA A 156 6.64 0.58 13.88
N TYR A 157 6.99 1.84 14.10
CA TYR A 157 6.97 2.86 13.08
C TYR A 157 8.39 3.32 12.73
N PHE A 158 8.68 3.32 11.43
CA PHE A 158 9.96 3.72 10.87
C PHE A 158 9.77 4.87 9.88
N SER A 159 10.78 5.70 9.72
CA SER A 159 10.87 6.65 8.63
C SER A 159 11.75 6.11 7.51
N ILE A 160 11.24 6.02 6.30
CA ILE A 160 12.07 5.81 5.11
C ILE A 160 12.83 7.10 4.84
N LEU A 161 14.15 7.03 4.82
CA LEU A 161 15.00 8.22 4.71
C LEU A 161 15.15 8.66 3.25
N ASP A 162 15.09 9.95 3.01
CA ASP A 162 15.43 10.55 1.71
C ASP A 162 16.95 10.55 1.53
N THR A 163 17.46 9.57 0.84
CA THR A 163 18.88 9.46 0.51
C THR A 163 19.29 10.33 -0.68
N GLY A 164 18.34 11.07 -1.28
CA GLY A 164 18.57 11.91 -2.45
C GLY A 164 19.09 11.11 -3.65
N ARG A 165 20.06 11.72 -4.38
CA ARG A 165 20.69 11.08 -5.53
C ARG A 165 21.78 10.06 -5.17
N LEU A 166 22.14 9.96 -3.89
CA LEU A 166 23.16 9.04 -3.38
C LEU A 166 22.49 7.87 -2.68
N PRO A 167 22.12 6.82 -3.39
CA PRO A 167 21.48 5.64 -2.80
C PRO A 167 22.45 4.89 -1.88
N VAL A 168 21.91 3.98 -1.07
CA VAL A 168 22.67 3.07 -0.21
C VAL A 168 23.72 2.33 -1.03
N SER A 169 25.00 2.54 -0.72
CA SER A 169 26.11 1.93 -1.46
C SER A 169 26.52 0.57 -0.88
N LYS A 170 26.96 -0.32 -1.75
CA LYS A 170 27.58 -1.60 -1.31
C LYS A 170 28.84 -1.37 -0.49
N ALA A 171 29.59 -0.31 -0.77
CA ALA A 171 30.78 0.04 -0.02
C ALA A 171 30.44 0.35 1.45
N TRP A 172 29.39 1.12 1.70
CA TRP A 172 28.92 1.39 3.05
C TRP A 172 28.48 0.12 3.79
N LEU A 173 27.66 -0.72 3.16
CA LEU A 173 27.20 -1.97 3.77
C LEU A 173 28.35 -2.92 4.08
N ARG A 174 29.37 -2.95 3.21
CA ARG A 174 30.58 -3.74 3.45
C ARG A 174 31.40 -3.18 4.61
N ALA A 175 31.55 -1.85 4.71
CA ALA A 175 32.24 -1.21 5.83
C ALA A 175 31.52 -1.50 7.16
N LEU A 176 30.19 -1.41 7.22
CA LEU A 176 29.40 -1.80 8.38
C LEU A 176 29.60 -3.27 8.74
N TRP A 177 29.58 -4.16 7.74
CA TRP A 177 29.79 -5.59 7.96
C TRP A 177 31.19 -5.93 8.47
N LEU A 178 32.22 -5.18 8.04
CA LEU A 178 33.61 -5.31 8.51
C LEU A 178 33.87 -4.62 9.85
N ASP A 179 32.87 -3.95 10.42
CA ASP A 179 32.98 -3.13 11.64
C ASP A 179 34.01 -2.01 11.51
N ASP A 180 34.07 -1.40 10.30
CA ASP A 180 34.99 -0.30 10.02
C ASP A 180 34.55 0.96 10.80
N PRO A 181 35.40 1.55 11.65
CA PRO A 181 35.09 2.75 12.40
C PRO A 181 34.77 3.97 11.50
N HIS A 182 35.27 3.99 10.26
CA HIS A 182 35.00 5.03 9.26
C HIS A 182 33.79 4.73 8.39
N SER A 183 33.00 3.70 8.69
CA SER A 183 31.79 3.36 7.94
C SER A 183 30.80 4.51 7.82
N ILE A 184 30.74 5.39 8.82
CA ILE A 184 29.86 6.56 8.83
C ILE A 184 30.17 7.57 7.70
N ASP A 185 31.42 7.66 7.27
CA ASP A 185 31.83 8.56 6.18
C ASP A 185 31.25 8.14 4.82
N LEU A 186 30.97 6.84 4.68
CA LEU A 186 30.35 6.23 3.50
C LEU A 186 28.82 6.23 3.56
N ALA A 187 28.25 6.61 4.71
CA ALA A 187 26.81 6.60 4.93
C ALA A 187 26.09 7.68 4.10
N PRO A 188 24.83 7.43 3.67
CA PRO A 188 24.01 8.49 3.10
C PRO A 188 23.86 9.69 4.04
N ALA A 189 23.76 10.89 3.48
CA ALA A 189 23.65 12.12 4.27
C ALA A 189 22.47 12.09 5.27
N ALA A 190 21.32 11.54 4.85
CA ALA A 190 20.14 11.40 5.71
C ALA A 190 20.41 10.48 6.92
N TRP A 191 21.20 9.42 6.75
CA TRP A 191 21.60 8.56 7.86
C TRP A 191 22.55 9.30 8.83
N ARG A 192 23.53 10.05 8.33
CA ARG A 192 24.42 10.87 9.16
C ARG A 192 23.64 11.92 9.96
N GLU A 193 22.63 12.55 9.35
CA GLU A 193 21.75 13.49 10.06
C GLU A 193 20.94 12.82 11.16
N PHE A 194 20.39 11.62 10.90
CA PHE A 194 19.70 10.85 11.92
C PHE A 194 20.63 10.51 13.08
N ILE A 195 21.84 10.03 12.81
CA ILE A 195 22.83 9.73 13.86
C ILE A 195 23.17 10.97 14.68
N ARG A 196 23.28 12.15 14.04
CA ARG A 196 23.64 13.41 14.69
C ARG A 196 22.50 14.02 15.51
N LYS A 197 21.26 13.95 15.02
CA LYS A 197 20.11 14.69 15.57
C LYS A 197 18.99 13.81 16.11
N GLY A 198 19.08 12.50 15.97
CA GLY A 198 17.98 11.59 16.33
C GLY A 198 16.73 11.89 15.51
N ARG A 199 15.55 11.94 16.16
CA ARG A 199 14.26 12.22 15.49
C ARG A 199 14.23 13.52 14.71
N GLN A 200 14.91 14.55 15.19
CA GLN A 200 14.97 15.84 14.50
C GLN A 200 15.76 15.78 13.19
N GLY A 201 16.58 14.74 13.00
CA GLY A 201 17.32 14.47 11.79
C GLY A 201 16.59 13.57 10.78
N LEU A 202 15.36 13.16 11.06
CA LEU A 202 14.58 12.30 10.15
C LEU A 202 14.08 13.10 8.95
N VAL A 203 14.79 12.98 7.84
CA VAL A 203 14.35 13.50 6.53
C VAL A 203 13.76 12.35 5.75
N THR A 204 12.43 12.34 5.66
CA THR A 204 11.69 11.22 5.06
C THR A 204 11.58 11.34 3.55
N LEU A 205 11.73 10.20 2.86
CA LEU A 205 11.45 10.08 1.43
C LEU A 205 9.94 10.09 1.23
N LYS A 206 9.47 11.13 0.59
CA LYS A 206 8.05 11.30 0.26
C LYS A 206 7.87 11.13 -1.24
N ALA A 207 6.88 10.36 -1.64
CA ALA A 207 6.48 10.37 -3.03
C ALA A 207 5.94 11.77 -3.36
N PRO A 208 6.33 12.36 -4.49
CA PRO A 208 5.70 13.59 -4.92
C PRO A 208 4.20 13.31 -5.09
N ARG A 209 3.34 14.17 -4.55
CA ARG A 209 1.92 14.13 -4.89
C ARG A 209 1.80 14.22 -6.40
N ILE A 210 1.16 13.23 -7.01
CA ILE A 210 0.83 13.27 -8.43
C ILE A 210 -0.27 14.32 -8.56
N LYS A 211 0.14 15.56 -8.81
CA LYS A 211 -0.77 16.68 -9.12
C LYS A 211 -1.11 16.76 -10.60
N THR A 212 -0.52 15.90 -11.41
CA THR A 212 -0.70 15.90 -12.85
C THR A 212 -1.68 14.79 -13.19
N CYS A 213 -2.80 15.15 -13.80
CA CYS A 213 -3.74 14.18 -14.34
C CYS A 213 -3.04 13.29 -15.37
N PRO A 214 -3.13 11.96 -15.27
CA PRO A 214 -2.70 11.10 -16.34
C PRO A 214 -3.39 11.49 -17.65
N LYS A 215 -2.65 11.45 -18.75
CA LYS A 215 -3.24 11.80 -20.07
C LYS A 215 -4.30 10.77 -20.45
N PRO A 216 -5.28 11.12 -21.28
CA PRO A 216 -6.35 10.20 -21.69
C PRO A 216 -5.82 8.85 -22.20
N PHE A 217 -4.74 8.84 -22.98
CA PHE A 217 -4.16 7.59 -23.50
C PHE A 217 -3.57 6.71 -22.38
N GLU A 218 -3.08 7.27 -21.29
CA GLU A 218 -2.55 6.51 -20.14
C GLU A 218 -3.68 5.89 -19.32
N GLN A 219 -4.83 6.55 -19.26
CA GLN A 219 -6.03 6.07 -18.57
C GLN A 219 -6.80 5.02 -19.39
N LEU A 220 -6.69 5.10 -20.73
CA LEU A 220 -7.31 4.17 -21.68
C LEU A 220 -6.37 3.01 -22.05
N GLN A 221 -5.08 3.16 -21.79
CA GLN A 221 -4.07 2.19 -22.17
C GLN A 221 -4.31 0.87 -21.43
N SER A 222 -4.52 -0.17 -22.22
CA SER A 222 -4.62 -1.54 -21.77
C SER A 222 -3.91 -2.42 -22.80
N ASP A 223 -3.49 -3.61 -22.40
CA ASP A 223 -3.06 -4.60 -23.35
C ASP A 223 -4.23 -5.11 -24.21
N ALA A 224 -3.95 -5.90 -25.23
CA ALA A 224 -4.97 -6.38 -26.19
C ALA A 224 -6.12 -7.12 -25.47
N GLU A 225 -5.82 -7.91 -24.44
CA GLU A 225 -6.80 -8.63 -23.65
C GLU A 225 -7.71 -7.69 -22.86
N GLY A 226 -7.11 -6.70 -22.18
CA GLY A 226 -7.87 -5.70 -21.43
C GLY A 226 -8.73 -4.82 -22.33
N LEU A 227 -8.25 -4.45 -23.53
CA LEU A 227 -9.04 -3.72 -24.52
C LEU A 227 -10.26 -4.53 -24.94
N GLN A 228 -10.08 -5.82 -25.24
CA GLN A 228 -11.18 -6.71 -25.61
C GLN A 228 -12.23 -6.84 -24.50
N CYS A 229 -11.79 -6.97 -23.23
CA CYS A 229 -12.71 -6.95 -22.09
C CYS A 229 -13.55 -5.66 -22.04
N LEU A 230 -12.90 -4.50 -22.21
CA LEU A 230 -13.56 -3.20 -22.16
C LEU A 230 -14.54 -3.00 -23.32
N ASP A 231 -14.18 -3.45 -24.51
CA ASP A 231 -15.06 -3.34 -25.69
C ASP A 231 -16.31 -4.20 -25.50
N ILE A 232 -16.21 -5.43 -24.99
CA ILE A 232 -17.36 -6.28 -24.65
C ILE A 232 -18.28 -5.59 -23.62
N ILE A 233 -17.70 -4.95 -22.58
CA ILE A 233 -18.48 -4.21 -21.58
C ILE A 233 -19.18 -3.02 -22.22
N ARG A 234 -18.50 -2.23 -23.06
CA ARG A 234 -19.08 -1.07 -23.75
C ARG A 234 -20.20 -1.47 -24.68
N ASP A 235 -19.97 -2.48 -25.50
CA ASP A 235 -20.98 -3.00 -26.45
C ASP A 235 -22.23 -3.49 -25.71
N ARG A 236 -22.08 -4.10 -24.54
CA ARG A 236 -23.19 -4.58 -23.71
C ARG A 236 -24.02 -3.42 -23.13
N TYR A 237 -23.39 -2.34 -22.71
CA TYR A 237 -24.03 -1.30 -21.90
C TYR A 237 -24.13 0.07 -22.57
N GLN A 238 -23.74 0.24 -23.84
CA GLN A 238 -23.83 1.53 -24.54
C GLN A 238 -25.24 2.12 -24.54
N ASP A 239 -26.26 1.25 -24.60
CA ASP A 239 -27.68 1.62 -24.63
C ASP A 239 -28.41 1.27 -23.31
N ASP A 240 -27.67 0.77 -22.30
CA ASP A 240 -28.19 0.39 -20.98
C ASP A 240 -27.34 0.97 -19.85
N PRO A 241 -27.46 2.27 -19.54
CA PRO A 241 -26.73 2.91 -18.45
C PRO A 241 -26.98 2.25 -17.08
N TYR A 242 -28.19 1.81 -16.84
CA TYR A 242 -28.55 1.19 -15.54
C TYR A 242 -27.90 -0.19 -15.36
N GLY A 243 -27.79 -0.96 -16.43
CA GLY A 243 -27.02 -2.22 -16.38
C GLY A 243 -25.56 -1.96 -16.06
N PHE A 244 -24.99 -0.88 -16.59
CA PHE A 244 -23.61 -0.51 -16.27
C PHE A 244 -23.42 -0.06 -14.81
N GLU A 245 -24.39 0.63 -14.20
CA GLU A 245 -24.35 0.98 -12.77
C GLU A 245 -24.17 -0.27 -11.90
N TYR A 246 -24.89 -1.34 -12.22
CA TYR A 246 -24.74 -2.60 -11.52
C TYR A 246 -23.39 -3.28 -11.79
N CYS A 247 -22.94 -3.25 -13.04
CA CYS A 247 -21.62 -3.74 -13.41
C CYS A 247 -20.51 -3.00 -12.64
N ALA A 248 -20.61 -1.68 -12.51
CA ALA A 248 -19.66 -0.85 -11.77
C ALA A 248 -19.61 -1.21 -10.29
N THR A 249 -20.73 -1.52 -9.65
CA THR A 249 -20.74 -1.97 -8.25
C THR A 249 -20.02 -3.31 -8.06
N ASP A 250 -20.14 -4.25 -9.00
CA ASP A 250 -19.43 -5.52 -8.96
C ASP A 250 -17.92 -5.33 -9.19
N ILE A 251 -17.53 -4.45 -10.12
CA ILE A 251 -16.13 -4.08 -10.35
C ILE A 251 -15.50 -3.52 -9.07
N VAL A 252 -16.18 -2.60 -8.38
CA VAL A 252 -15.68 -2.00 -7.13
C VAL A 252 -15.57 -3.06 -6.02
N SER A 253 -16.54 -3.97 -5.92
CA SER A 253 -16.50 -5.08 -4.97
C SER A 253 -15.36 -6.07 -5.27
N LYS A 254 -15.00 -6.24 -6.54
CA LYS A 254 -13.86 -7.06 -6.98
C LYS A 254 -12.52 -6.37 -6.81
N LEU A 255 -12.50 -5.03 -6.86
CA LEU A 255 -11.30 -4.25 -6.57
C LEU A 255 -10.85 -4.46 -5.12
N ASP A 256 -11.80 -4.39 -4.18
CA ASP A 256 -11.53 -4.59 -2.76
C ASP A 256 -12.78 -5.21 -2.08
N PRO A 257 -12.67 -6.41 -1.48
CA PRO A 257 -13.78 -7.10 -0.84
C PRO A 257 -14.36 -6.38 0.38
N HIS A 258 -13.71 -5.32 0.88
CA HIS A 258 -14.27 -4.48 1.93
C HIS A 258 -15.39 -3.55 1.44
N PHE A 259 -15.55 -3.38 0.13
CA PHE A 259 -16.74 -2.76 -0.45
C PHE A 259 -17.91 -3.72 -0.42
N VAL A 260 -18.93 -3.40 0.37
CA VAL A 260 -20.07 -4.27 0.63
C VAL A 260 -21.40 -3.51 0.55
N ASN A 261 -22.48 -4.27 0.45
CA ASN A 261 -23.85 -3.76 0.58
C ASN A 261 -24.21 -2.63 -0.41
N PHE A 262 -23.78 -2.75 -1.67
CA PHE A 262 -24.23 -1.83 -2.70
C PHE A 262 -25.72 -1.98 -2.97
N VAL A 263 -26.41 -0.85 -3.00
CA VAL A 263 -27.82 -0.70 -3.36
C VAL A 263 -27.93 0.34 -4.46
N LEU A 264 -28.45 -0.05 -5.61
CA LEU A 264 -28.74 0.87 -6.71
C LEU A 264 -29.83 1.84 -6.30
N THR A 265 -29.71 3.08 -6.73
CA THR A 265 -30.74 4.09 -6.50
C THR A 265 -31.82 4.02 -7.60
N ARG A 266 -33.03 4.53 -7.31
CA ARG A 266 -34.12 4.49 -8.28
C ARG A 266 -33.94 5.59 -9.35
N PRO A 267 -34.21 5.32 -10.63
CA PRO A 267 -33.97 6.25 -11.75
C PRO A 267 -34.61 7.64 -11.62
N TRP A 268 -35.72 7.78 -10.91
CA TRP A 268 -36.48 9.03 -10.81
C TRP A 268 -36.23 9.83 -9.52
N ARG A 269 -35.53 9.27 -8.55
CA ARG A 269 -35.23 9.89 -7.25
C ARG A 269 -33.87 9.49 -6.72
N ASP A 270 -32.93 9.32 -7.63
CA ASP A 270 -31.56 8.89 -7.33
C ASP A 270 -30.76 9.92 -6.51
N GLY A 271 -31.29 11.16 -6.46
CA GLY A 271 -30.55 12.25 -5.84
C GLY A 271 -29.22 12.50 -6.52
N GLY A 272 -28.98 11.97 -7.75
CA GLY A 272 -27.74 12.11 -8.50
C GLY A 272 -26.62 11.17 -8.06
N ARG A 273 -26.97 9.99 -7.56
CA ARG A 273 -26.07 8.86 -7.27
C ARG A 273 -26.62 7.62 -7.96
N ASP A 274 -25.76 6.83 -8.55
CA ASP A 274 -26.14 5.59 -9.23
C ASP A 274 -26.24 4.43 -8.22
N ALA A 275 -25.35 4.40 -7.21
CA ALA A 275 -25.46 3.45 -6.11
C ALA A 275 -24.95 4.05 -4.79
N ILE A 276 -25.37 3.42 -3.68
CA ILE A 276 -24.85 3.66 -2.35
C ILE A 276 -24.31 2.34 -1.83
N GLY A 277 -23.12 2.36 -1.25
CA GLY A 277 -22.47 1.20 -0.66
C GLY A 277 -21.84 1.53 0.69
N LYS A 278 -21.17 0.53 1.25
CA LYS A 278 -20.39 0.68 2.47
C LYS A 278 -18.98 0.13 2.28
N TYR A 279 -18.02 0.79 2.90
CA TYR A 279 -16.67 0.29 3.02
C TYR A 279 -16.41 -0.16 4.46
N GLN A 280 -16.04 -1.41 4.63
CA GLN A 280 -15.78 -2.00 5.94
C GLN A 280 -14.35 -1.71 6.38
N ILE A 281 -14.16 -0.78 7.29
CA ILE A 281 -12.85 -0.41 7.85
C ILE A 281 -12.36 -1.48 8.81
N SER A 282 -13.28 -2.11 9.55
CA SER A 282 -12.98 -3.12 10.56
C SER A 282 -14.11 -4.13 10.67
N THR A 283 -13.76 -5.39 10.91
CA THR A 283 -14.74 -6.47 11.15
C THR A 283 -15.44 -6.37 12.50
N GLY A 284 -15.04 -5.40 13.34
CA GLY A 284 -15.51 -5.31 14.72
C GLY A 284 -14.77 -6.28 15.66
N GLY A 285 -15.28 -6.45 16.85
CA GLY A 285 -14.73 -7.33 17.89
C GLY A 285 -15.81 -7.71 18.88
N THR A 286 -15.43 -8.39 19.97
CA THR A 286 -16.38 -8.85 20.98
C THR A 286 -17.20 -7.71 21.62
N VAL A 287 -16.64 -6.50 21.68
CA VAL A 287 -17.25 -5.33 22.33
C VAL A 287 -17.71 -4.29 21.31
N ASN A 288 -17.05 -4.19 20.15
CA ASN A 288 -17.31 -3.16 19.14
C ASN A 288 -17.97 -3.77 17.90
N PRO A 289 -19.03 -3.14 17.36
CA PRO A 289 -19.58 -3.51 16.06
C PRO A 289 -18.57 -3.23 14.95
N PRO A 290 -18.77 -3.78 13.73
CA PRO A 290 -17.99 -3.42 12.57
C PRO A 290 -18.04 -1.91 12.31
N ILE A 291 -16.88 -1.33 11.95
CA ILE A 291 -16.80 0.07 11.55
C ILE A 291 -17.01 0.13 10.05
N MET A 292 -18.05 0.84 9.64
CA MET A 292 -18.44 1.03 8.24
C MET A 292 -18.38 2.51 7.86
N MET A 293 -17.95 2.78 6.63
CA MET A 293 -18.01 4.12 6.02
C MET A 293 -18.93 4.06 4.81
N ASP A 294 -19.89 4.97 4.70
CA ASP A 294 -20.77 5.02 3.54
C ASP A 294 -20.02 5.57 2.32
N CYS A 295 -20.32 5.04 1.14
CA CYS A 295 -19.83 5.55 -0.12
C CYS A 295 -20.96 5.77 -1.13
N ALA A 296 -20.80 6.79 -1.98
CA ALA A 296 -21.67 7.07 -3.11
C ALA A 296 -20.92 6.69 -4.39
N LEU A 297 -21.59 5.97 -5.31
CA LEU A 297 -21.01 5.57 -6.58
C LEU A 297 -21.73 6.28 -7.72
N GLU A 298 -20.95 6.75 -8.68
CA GLU A 298 -21.38 7.25 -9.99
C GLU A 298 -20.65 6.46 -11.08
N ALA A 299 -21.37 5.98 -12.10
CA ALA A 299 -20.86 5.12 -13.16
C ALA A 299 -21.12 5.71 -14.53
N LYS A 300 -20.13 5.68 -15.43
CA LYS A 300 -20.24 6.21 -16.79
C LYS A 300 -19.64 5.24 -17.80
N CYS A 301 -20.49 4.60 -18.58
CA CYS A 301 -20.06 3.75 -19.70
C CYS A 301 -19.71 4.64 -20.90
N TYR A 302 -18.50 5.18 -20.92
CA TYR A 302 -18.05 6.07 -21.98
C TYR A 302 -17.08 5.37 -22.94
N GLY A 303 -17.17 5.75 -24.22
CA GLY A 303 -16.19 5.32 -25.22
C GLY A 303 -14.85 6.05 -25.06
N THR A 304 -13.88 5.67 -25.90
CA THR A 304 -12.50 6.19 -25.84
C THR A 304 -12.36 7.68 -26.15
N LYS A 305 -13.39 8.31 -26.77
CA LYS A 305 -13.41 9.72 -27.14
C LYS A 305 -14.06 10.63 -26.08
N HIS A 306 -14.77 10.07 -25.13
CA HIS A 306 -15.49 10.82 -24.11
C HIS A 306 -14.91 10.54 -22.74
N GLY A 307 -14.60 11.60 -22.01
CA GLY A 307 -14.13 11.53 -20.63
C GLY A 307 -15.17 12.06 -19.66
N VAL A 308 -15.08 11.64 -18.41
CA VAL A 308 -15.82 12.24 -17.30
C VAL A 308 -15.35 13.67 -17.11
N GLY A 309 -16.29 14.62 -17.22
CA GLY A 309 -16.02 16.04 -17.08
C GLY A 309 -16.29 16.57 -15.67
N VAL A 310 -16.13 17.88 -15.53
CA VAL A 310 -16.40 18.60 -14.28
C VAL A 310 -17.84 18.42 -13.83
N HIS A 311 -18.80 18.43 -14.76
CA HIS A 311 -20.22 18.33 -14.43
C HIS A 311 -20.56 17.03 -13.70
N GLU A 312 -20.11 15.87 -14.21
CA GLU A 312 -20.32 14.55 -13.57
C GLU A 312 -19.59 14.49 -12.23
N MET A 313 -18.38 15.01 -12.19
CA MET A 313 -17.57 14.99 -10.97
C MET A 313 -18.17 15.89 -9.88
N SER A 314 -18.55 17.11 -10.21
CA SER A 314 -19.21 18.04 -9.26
C SER A 314 -20.54 17.49 -8.76
N ARG A 315 -21.27 16.75 -9.62
CA ARG A 315 -22.49 16.04 -9.23
C ARG A 315 -22.20 15.02 -8.14
N LEU A 316 -21.17 14.17 -8.29
CA LEU A 316 -20.75 13.21 -7.27
C LEU A 316 -20.26 13.94 -6.01
N ILE A 317 -19.39 14.95 -6.13
CA ILE A 317 -18.91 15.76 -5.01
C ILE A 317 -20.07 16.28 -4.16
N SER A 318 -21.11 16.84 -4.80
CA SER A 318 -22.28 17.41 -4.10
C SER A 318 -23.08 16.37 -3.29
N ARG A 319 -22.87 15.09 -3.53
CA ARG A 319 -23.57 13.98 -2.87
C ARG A 319 -22.79 13.35 -1.72
N ILE A 320 -21.50 13.67 -1.61
CA ILE A 320 -20.66 13.19 -0.51
C ILE A 320 -20.92 14.07 0.72
N ARG A 321 -21.34 13.44 1.80
CA ARG A 321 -21.56 14.11 3.09
C ARG A 321 -20.35 13.89 4.00
N TYR A 322 -20.35 14.57 5.14
CA TYR A 322 -19.33 14.36 6.16
C TYR A 322 -19.19 12.86 6.51
N ARG A 323 -17.96 12.38 6.57
CA ARG A 323 -17.60 10.96 6.79
C ARG A 323 -18.07 10.00 5.70
N GLN A 324 -18.22 10.50 4.48
CA GLN A 324 -18.50 9.69 3.28
C GLN A 324 -17.42 9.94 2.24
N PHE A 325 -17.33 9.03 1.29
CA PHE A 325 -16.47 9.20 0.11
C PHE A 325 -17.22 8.81 -1.16
N GLY A 326 -16.67 9.23 -2.30
CA GLY A 326 -17.22 8.92 -3.60
C GLY A 326 -16.41 7.86 -4.34
N VAL A 327 -17.06 7.17 -5.26
CA VAL A 327 -16.43 6.27 -6.24
C VAL A 327 -16.95 6.64 -7.61
N MET A 328 -16.05 7.07 -8.49
CA MET A 328 -16.31 7.31 -9.90
C MET A 328 -15.77 6.14 -10.72
N VAL A 329 -16.62 5.48 -11.49
CA VAL A 329 -16.22 4.37 -12.36
C VAL A 329 -16.54 4.74 -13.81
N THR A 330 -15.54 4.64 -14.69
CA THR A 330 -15.77 4.87 -16.12
C THR A 330 -14.99 3.91 -17.01
N THR A 331 -15.61 3.43 -18.07
CA THR A 331 -14.92 2.73 -19.15
C THR A 331 -14.15 3.67 -20.07
N GLY A 332 -14.24 4.98 -19.86
CA GLY A 332 -13.47 6.03 -20.51
C GLY A 332 -12.30 6.50 -19.66
N PHE A 333 -12.12 7.82 -19.62
CA PHE A 333 -11.09 8.52 -18.86
C PHE A 333 -11.69 9.69 -18.06
N ILE A 334 -10.92 10.21 -17.10
CA ILE A 334 -11.24 11.43 -16.34
C ILE A 334 -10.55 12.62 -17.03
N SER A 335 -11.28 13.69 -17.33
CA SER A 335 -10.69 14.89 -17.90
C SER A 335 -9.75 15.59 -16.91
N GLU A 336 -8.75 16.29 -17.44
CA GLU A 336 -7.76 16.99 -16.59
C GLU A 336 -8.42 17.98 -15.63
N GLN A 337 -9.46 18.68 -16.09
CA GLN A 337 -10.16 19.66 -15.28
C GLN A 337 -10.95 19.01 -14.14
N ALA A 338 -11.66 17.90 -14.41
CA ALA A 338 -12.38 17.14 -13.39
C ALA A 338 -11.41 16.51 -12.36
N TYR A 339 -10.27 16.02 -12.83
CA TYR A 339 -9.23 15.48 -11.96
C TYR A 339 -8.67 16.56 -11.01
N LYS A 340 -8.37 17.76 -11.54
CA LYS A 340 -7.86 18.87 -10.74
C LYS A 340 -8.85 19.27 -9.64
N GLU A 341 -10.13 19.38 -9.96
CA GLU A 341 -11.18 19.71 -8.98
C GLU A 341 -11.20 18.73 -7.80
N VAL A 342 -11.08 17.43 -8.08
CA VAL A 342 -11.01 16.40 -7.01
C VAL A 342 -9.73 16.51 -6.18
N VAL A 343 -8.58 16.64 -6.82
CA VAL A 343 -7.27 16.54 -6.17
C VAL A 343 -6.87 17.84 -5.47
N GLU A 344 -7.14 19.00 -6.08
CA GLU A 344 -6.79 20.31 -5.54
C GLU A 344 -7.64 20.67 -4.32
N ASP A 345 -8.94 20.36 -4.37
CA ASP A 345 -9.87 20.61 -3.27
C ASP A 345 -9.89 19.47 -2.23
N GLY A 346 -9.15 18.39 -2.50
CA GLY A 346 -9.00 17.27 -1.55
C GLY A 346 -10.28 16.47 -1.34
N HIS A 347 -11.14 16.39 -2.36
CA HIS A 347 -12.35 15.59 -2.27
C HIS A 347 -12.03 14.10 -2.16
N PRO A 348 -12.65 13.36 -1.22
CA PRO A 348 -12.40 11.94 -1.02
C PRO A 348 -13.11 11.11 -2.10
N ILE A 349 -12.57 11.08 -3.31
CA ILE A 349 -13.14 10.33 -4.44
C ILE A 349 -12.12 9.34 -4.98
N LEU A 350 -12.50 8.07 -5.00
CA LEU A 350 -11.80 7.01 -5.72
C LEU A 350 -12.23 7.08 -7.20
N MET A 351 -11.27 7.22 -8.09
CA MET A 351 -11.50 7.29 -9.53
C MET A 351 -10.98 6.02 -10.20
N LEU A 352 -11.85 5.28 -10.89
CA LEU A 352 -11.53 4.07 -11.66
C LEU A 352 -11.78 4.35 -13.12
N THR A 353 -10.74 4.20 -13.93
CA THR A 353 -10.76 4.41 -15.39
C THR A 353 -10.71 3.08 -16.14
N ALA A 354 -10.72 3.12 -17.46
CA ALA A 354 -10.64 1.92 -18.29
C ALA A 354 -9.48 0.99 -17.93
N THR A 355 -8.29 1.55 -17.69
CA THR A 355 -7.11 0.76 -17.31
C THR A 355 -7.28 0.08 -15.94
N ASP A 356 -7.93 0.75 -14.99
CA ASP A 356 -8.20 0.18 -13.67
C ASP A 356 -9.20 -0.95 -13.75
N ILE A 357 -10.27 -0.80 -14.54
CA ILE A 357 -11.27 -1.85 -14.78
C ILE A 357 -10.59 -3.10 -15.37
N ALA A 358 -9.79 -2.95 -16.41
CA ALA A 358 -9.06 -4.06 -17.02
C ALA A 358 -8.14 -4.76 -16.00
N SER A 359 -7.50 -3.98 -15.13
CA SER A 359 -6.63 -4.50 -14.07
C SER A 359 -7.41 -5.29 -13.01
N VAL A 360 -8.60 -4.80 -12.63
CA VAL A 360 -9.49 -5.51 -11.69
C VAL A 360 -9.97 -6.83 -12.27
N LEU A 361 -10.41 -6.86 -13.53
CA LEU A 361 -10.85 -8.09 -14.18
C LEU A 361 -9.71 -9.13 -14.21
N ARG A 362 -8.52 -8.72 -14.60
CA ARG A 362 -7.35 -9.58 -14.62
C ARG A 362 -6.98 -10.11 -13.23
N ALA A 363 -7.01 -9.27 -12.22
CA ALA A 363 -6.72 -9.68 -10.84
C ALA A 363 -7.72 -10.72 -10.32
N ASN A 364 -8.94 -10.73 -10.85
CA ASN A 364 -10.00 -11.68 -10.54
C ASN A 364 -10.10 -12.85 -11.54
N SER A 365 -9.08 -13.03 -12.39
CA SER A 365 -9.00 -14.12 -13.38
C SER A 365 -10.17 -14.13 -14.38
N ILE A 366 -10.72 -12.95 -14.73
CA ILE A 366 -11.75 -12.80 -15.75
C ILE A 366 -11.05 -12.39 -17.04
N ALA A 367 -10.87 -13.32 -17.96
CA ALA A 367 -10.36 -13.11 -19.29
C ALA A 367 -11.48 -12.62 -20.24
N SER A 368 -11.13 -12.10 -21.42
CA SER A 368 -12.11 -11.60 -22.39
C SER A 368 -13.16 -12.64 -22.80
N ALA A 369 -12.77 -13.92 -22.86
CA ALA A 369 -13.67 -15.02 -23.12
C ALA A 369 -14.72 -15.23 -22.00
N ASP A 370 -14.41 -14.84 -20.76
CA ASP A 370 -15.27 -15.03 -19.60
C ASP A 370 -16.18 -13.83 -19.34
N VAL A 371 -15.85 -12.66 -19.92
CA VAL A 371 -16.62 -11.42 -19.72
C VAL A 371 -18.10 -11.58 -20.06
N PRO A 372 -18.53 -12.17 -21.20
CA PRO A 372 -19.94 -12.31 -21.50
C PRO A 372 -20.71 -13.09 -20.43
N ALA A 373 -20.18 -14.24 -19.99
CA ALA A 373 -20.79 -15.07 -18.95
C ALA A 373 -20.86 -14.34 -17.59
N TRP A 374 -19.82 -13.59 -17.23
CA TRP A 374 -19.81 -12.74 -16.05
C TRP A 374 -20.92 -11.67 -16.15
N LEU A 375 -21.04 -10.94 -17.25
CA LEU A 375 -22.07 -9.91 -17.45
C LEU A 375 -23.49 -10.51 -17.40
N ASP A 376 -23.71 -11.67 -18.00
CA ASP A 376 -24.99 -12.38 -17.92
C ASP A 376 -25.35 -12.74 -16.48
N SER A 377 -24.38 -13.16 -15.67
CA SER A 377 -24.58 -13.42 -14.25
C SER A 377 -25.00 -12.18 -13.46
N LEU A 378 -24.49 -11.00 -13.83
CA LEU A 378 -24.88 -9.73 -13.23
C LEU A 378 -26.30 -9.35 -13.61
N THR A 379 -26.68 -9.48 -14.88
CA THR A 379 -28.04 -9.20 -15.37
C THR A 379 -29.06 -10.06 -14.64
N ALA A 380 -28.77 -11.34 -14.43
CA ALA A 380 -29.66 -12.24 -13.71
C ALA A 380 -29.83 -11.85 -12.22
N LYS A 381 -28.81 -11.31 -11.57
CA LYS A 381 -28.90 -10.76 -10.21
C LYS A 381 -29.73 -9.47 -10.17
N TYR A 382 -29.50 -8.57 -11.11
CA TYR A 382 -30.20 -7.30 -11.21
C TYR A 382 -31.70 -7.48 -11.36
N HIS A 383 -32.14 -8.35 -12.26
CA HIS A 383 -33.57 -8.64 -12.46
C HIS A 383 -34.24 -9.25 -11.21
N ARG A 384 -33.53 -10.08 -10.42
CA ARG A 384 -34.08 -10.63 -9.16
C ARG A 384 -34.25 -9.58 -8.06
N MET A 385 -33.47 -8.50 -8.08
CA MET A 385 -33.56 -7.42 -7.10
C MET A 385 -34.58 -6.34 -7.48
N SER A 386 -35.04 -6.36 -8.73
CA SER A 386 -36.04 -5.40 -9.26
C SER A 386 -37.49 -5.90 -9.13
N LEU A 387 -37.68 -7.17 -8.74
CA LEU A 387 -38.95 -7.82 -8.43
C LEU A 387 -39.19 -7.81 -6.90
#